data_318a4943af9ec6b37da5ca1db98f1305
#
_entry.id   318a4943af9ec6b37da5ca1db98f1305
#
_cell.length_a   1.000
_cell.length_b   1.000
_cell.length_c   1.000
_cell.angle_alpha   90.00
_cell.angle_beta   90.00
_cell.angle_gamma   90.00
#
_symmetry.space_group_name_H-M   'P 1'
#
loop_
_entity.id
_entity.type
_entity.pdbx_description
1 polymer ?
#
loop_
_entity_poly.entity_id
_entity_poly.type
_entity_poly.pdbx_seq_one_letter_code
_entity_poly.pdbx_strand_id
1 'polypeptide(L)'
;MDKRYKLTNETKIIQALGKTITLYRIEALSDFKCQDKEVHKGDKGGFVESEDNLSQNMNETAWIFDKASVYDNAFVCGNACVSDMASVCDKAFIEGYARVSGLARVSGNSCIADNAIICDNARVKDTQVYNEPLILGCARVEKSQIYGYAQIYGNVKVFEAEIYDEAEVYGNASISGNTIGISENAIVKIFDEAKVFGSAKVCDGVTVSCDAQIYDSAYVKGFSAIYGNAKIHDSAQISGNTKVFGDAEIYGNAKICNYAQIFGKAQVYDNSNVHGNALIYNNAQIYGNAKVGNYVIISENALIYGNAKVFGNARIRDDARIYDNTKVYDNAQIYDNAKVFGNAQVFEDAKLLGNAKVFEGAKIFGNALLCDNAKVYDNACVQHNTVVRGDFVIDGKEMDCISDIGDDCANDIGDDIEF
;
A
#
# COMPACT_ATOMS: atom_id res chain seq x y z
N MET A 1 3.53 53.29 -13.46
CA MET A 1 4.30 52.19 -12.86
C MET A 1 5.16 51.61 -13.94
N ASP A 2 6.41 51.36 -13.64
CA ASP A 2 7.30 50.69 -14.58
C ASP A 2 6.83 49.23 -14.74
N LYS A 3 6.80 48.77 -15.99
CA LYS A 3 6.39 47.41 -16.33
C LYS A 3 7.61 46.54 -16.59
N ARG A 4 7.57 45.28 -16.19
CA ARG A 4 8.62 44.31 -16.48
C ARG A 4 8.55 43.81 -17.92
N TYR A 5 7.35 43.70 -18.46
CA TYR A 5 7.12 43.22 -19.82
C TYR A 5 5.93 43.93 -20.44
N LYS A 6 5.80 43.78 -21.75
CA LYS A 6 4.63 44.24 -22.55
C LYS A 6 4.09 43.08 -23.38
N LEU A 7 2.84 43.16 -23.76
CA LEU A 7 2.24 42.30 -24.78
C LEU A 7 2.67 42.78 -26.18
N THR A 8 2.98 41.84 -27.08
CA THR A 8 3.31 42.14 -28.47
C THR A 8 2.13 41.86 -29.40
N ASN A 9 2.26 42.22 -30.68
CA ASN A 9 1.24 41.91 -31.68
C ASN A 9 1.34 40.44 -32.20
N GLU A 10 2.33 39.66 -31.76
CA GLU A 10 2.47 38.24 -32.12
C GLU A 10 1.46 37.42 -31.30
N THR A 11 0.54 36.77 -31.98
CA THR A 11 -0.55 36.04 -31.33
C THR A 11 -0.55 34.55 -31.60
N LYS A 12 -1.11 33.80 -30.69
CA LYS A 12 -1.39 32.35 -30.81
C LYS A 12 -2.84 32.11 -30.47
N ILE A 13 -3.55 31.44 -31.37
CA ILE A 13 -4.97 31.05 -31.10
C ILE A 13 -5.00 29.62 -30.60
N ILE A 14 -5.69 29.38 -29.50
CA ILE A 14 -5.92 28.06 -28.94
C ILE A 14 -7.43 27.78 -28.83
N GLN A 15 -7.79 26.49 -28.86
CA GLN A 15 -9.15 26.03 -28.58
C GLN A 15 -9.15 25.36 -27.19
N ALA A 16 -9.87 25.89 -26.24
CA ALA A 16 -9.99 25.35 -24.89
C ALA A 16 -11.45 25.35 -24.43
N LEU A 17 -11.97 24.22 -23.98
CA LEU A 17 -13.34 24.05 -23.48
C LEU A 17 -14.43 24.62 -24.39
N GLY A 18 -14.26 24.50 -25.72
CA GLY A 18 -15.19 25.00 -26.72
C GLY A 18 -15.11 26.52 -26.95
N LYS A 19 -14.14 27.23 -26.37
CA LYS A 19 -13.85 28.63 -26.56
C LYS A 19 -12.60 28.82 -27.41
N THR A 20 -12.63 29.86 -28.23
CA THR A 20 -11.43 30.35 -28.95
C THR A 20 -10.77 31.43 -28.09
N ILE A 21 -9.52 31.18 -27.66
CA ILE A 21 -8.75 32.12 -26.83
C ILE A 21 -7.58 32.65 -27.67
N THR A 22 -7.39 33.96 -27.68
CA THR A 22 -6.24 34.60 -28.31
C THR A 22 -5.22 34.95 -27.24
N LEU A 23 -4.01 34.40 -27.41
CA LEU A 23 -2.87 34.66 -26.54
C LEU A 23 -1.90 35.60 -27.20
N TYR A 24 -1.25 36.46 -26.45
CA TYR A 24 -0.29 37.46 -26.87
C TYR A 24 1.09 37.09 -26.36
N ARG A 25 2.10 37.20 -27.24
CA ARG A 25 3.49 36.98 -26.87
C ARG A 25 3.99 38.11 -25.96
N ILE A 26 4.73 37.76 -24.91
CA ILE A 26 5.35 38.76 -24.02
C ILE A 26 6.77 39.15 -24.52
N GLU A 27 7.21 40.38 -24.21
CA GLU A 27 8.54 40.92 -24.49
C GLU A 27 9.05 41.63 -23.23
N ALA A 28 10.28 41.29 -22.79
CA ALA A 28 10.92 41.88 -21.61
C ALA A 28 11.27 43.36 -21.81
N LEU A 29 11.04 44.19 -20.83
CA LEU A 29 11.35 45.65 -20.84
C LEU A 29 12.62 45.98 -20.04
N SER A 30 13.20 45.05 -19.30
CA SER A 30 14.41 45.15 -18.50
C SER A 30 15.17 43.82 -18.49
N ASP A 31 16.44 43.88 -18.14
CA ASP A 31 17.27 42.69 -17.89
C ASP A 31 16.96 42.13 -16.49
N PHE A 32 16.85 40.82 -16.39
CA PHE A 32 16.72 40.10 -15.12
C PHE A 32 17.11 38.64 -15.27
N LYS A 33 17.22 37.92 -14.16
CA LYS A 33 17.51 36.50 -14.17
C LYS A 33 16.34 35.72 -13.58
N CYS A 34 15.73 34.83 -14.36
CA CYS A 34 14.70 33.91 -13.89
C CYS A 34 15.36 32.56 -13.59
N GLN A 35 15.55 32.29 -12.30
CA GLN A 35 16.29 31.13 -11.82
C GLN A 35 17.72 31.07 -12.43
N ASP A 36 18.00 30.12 -13.28
CA ASP A 36 19.30 29.91 -13.96
C ASP A 36 19.40 30.52 -15.37
N LYS A 37 18.30 31.11 -15.88
CA LYS A 37 18.22 31.68 -17.23
C LYS A 37 18.27 33.21 -17.20
N GLU A 38 19.15 33.80 -17.96
CA GLU A 38 19.19 35.26 -18.21
C GLU A 38 18.06 35.65 -19.16
N VAL A 39 17.42 36.78 -18.89
CA VAL A 39 16.42 37.43 -19.76
C VAL A 39 16.87 38.86 -20.00
N HIS A 40 17.10 39.21 -21.25
CA HIS A 40 17.53 40.55 -21.64
C HIS A 40 16.37 41.40 -22.16
N LYS A 41 16.48 42.69 -22.00
CA LYS A 41 15.51 43.65 -22.55
C LYS A 41 15.33 43.42 -24.07
N GLY A 42 14.08 43.19 -24.47
CA GLY A 42 13.71 42.89 -25.86
C GLY A 42 13.55 41.38 -26.12
N ASP A 43 13.96 40.52 -25.18
CA ASP A 43 13.75 39.07 -25.31
C ASP A 43 12.25 38.75 -25.33
N LYS A 44 11.88 37.87 -26.26
CA LYS A 44 10.53 37.38 -26.40
C LYS A 44 10.32 36.15 -25.50
N GLY A 45 9.32 36.23 -24.63
CA GLY A 45 8.89 35.10 -23.79
C GLY A 45 7.83 34.23 -24.45
N GLY A 46 7.03 33.55 -23.64
CA GLY A 46 5.89 32.76 -24.06
C GLY A 46 4.61 33.55 -24.33
N PHE A 47 3.46 32.96 -24.11
CA PHE A 47 2.18 33.51 -24.48
C PHE A 47 1.24 33.63 -23.26
N VAL A 48 0.56 34.77 -23.14
CA VAL A 48 -0.46 35.02 -22.09
C VAL A 48 -1.76 35.54 -22.73
N GLU A 49 -2.88 35.30 -22.09
CA GLU A 49 -4.17 35.86 -22.52
C GLU A 49 -4.27 37.37 -22.18
N SER A 50 -3.77 37.75 -21.01
CA SER A 50 -3.76 39.15 -20.52
C SER A 50 -2.53 39.42 -19.64
N GLU A 51 -2.34 40.69 -19.26
CA GLU A 51 -1.29 41.04 -18.29
C GLU A 51 -1.56 40.47 -16.89
N ASP A 52 -2.79 40.05 -16.58
CA ASP A 52 -3.14 39.43 -15.31
C ASP A 52 -2.59 37.99 -15.12
N ASN A 53 -2.02 37.41 -16.17
CA ASN A 53 -1.49 36.03 -16.12
C ASN A 53 -0.04 35.94 -15.63
N LEU A 54 0.70 37.05 -15.59
CA LEU A 54 2.09 37.08 -15.16
C LEU A 54 2.36 38.33 -14.33
N SER A 55 3.03 38.20 -13.20
CA SER A 55 3.33 39.31 -12.31
C SER A 55 4.16 40.42 -12.99
N GLN A 56 3.74 41.67 -12.78
CA GLN A 56 4.45 42.88 -13.17
C GLN A 56 5.30 43.48 -12.02
N ASN A 57 5.42 42.76 -10.90
CA ASN A 57 6.20 43.22 -9.75
C ASN A 57 7.70 43.22 -10.08
N MET A 58 8.34 44.38 -9.97
CA MET A 58 9.77 44.56 -10.31
C MET A 58 10.73 43.79 -9.37
N ASN A 59 10.26 43.36 -8.20
CA ASN A 59 11.07 42.55 -7.26
C ASN A 59 10.96 41.03 -7.52
N GLU A 60 10.17 40.62 -8.49
CA GLU A 60 9.99 39.22 -8.86
C GLU A 60 10.69 38.92 -10.18
N THR A 61 11.02 37.66 -10.42
CA THR A 61 11.73 37.22 -11.62
C THR A 61 10.98 36.18 -12.42
N ALA A 62 9.72 35.91 -12.08
CA ALA A 62 8.89 34.93 -12.78
C ALA A 62 8.85 35.20 -14.29
N TRP A 63 8.98 34.16 -15.11
CA TRP A 63 8.97 34.29 -16.55
C TRP A 63 8.33 33.09 -17.27
N ILE A 64 7.71 33.37 -18.39
CA ILE A 64 7.16 32.38 -19.31
C ILE A 64 8.08 32.34 -20.53
N PHE A 65 8.67 31.19 -20.81
CA PHE A 65 9.63 30.99 -21.89
C PHE A 65 8.99 30.31 -23.11
N ASP A 66 9.67 30.35 -24.22
CA ASP A 66 9.48 29.55 -25.43
C ASP A 66 8.06 29.64 -26.02
N LYS A 67 7.34 28.53 -26.07
CA LYS A 67 5.96 28.43 -26.55
C LYS A 67 4.95 28.14 -25.43
N ALA A 68 5.38 28.22 -24.18
CA ALA A 68 4.52 28.02 -23.03
C ALA A 68 3.35 29.03 -23.01
N SER A 69 2.25 28.64 -22.43
CA SER A 69 1.00 29.42 -22.47
C SER A 69 0.35 29.48 -21.09
N VAL A 70 0.00 30.69 -20.68
CA VAL A 70 -0.76 30.94 -19.43
C VAL A 70 -2.02 31.72 -19.78
N TYR A 71 -3.18 31.24 -19.40
CA TYR A 71 -4.46 31.82 -19.83
C TYR A 71 -5.59 31.56 -18.84
N ASP A 72 -6.78 32.05 -19.14
CA ASP A 72 -7.91 32.16 -18.20
C ASP A 72 -7.49 32.99 -16.97
N ASN A 73 -7.85 32.55 -15.78
CA ASN A 73 -7.47 33.22 -14.53
C ASN A 73 -6.20 32.65 -13.89
N ALA A 74 -5.38 31.94 -14.65
CA ALA A 74 -4.12 31.42 -14.14
C ALA A 74 -3.11 32.54 -13.93
N PHE A 75 -2.30 32.44 -12.87
CA PHE A 75 -1.34 33.47 -12.50
C PHE A 75 0.05 32.88 -12.16
N VAL A 76 1.10 33.51 -12.67
CA VAL A 76 2.49 33.14 -12.44
C VAL A 76 3.21 34.31 -11.75
N CYS A 77 3.86 34.05 -10.62
CA CYS A 77 4.55 35.08 -9.85
C CYS A 77 5.80 34.57 -9.11
N GLY A 78 6.39 35.43 -8.27
CA GLY A 78 7.62 35.10 -7.54
C GLY A 78 8.82 34.94 -8.47
N ASN A 79 9.47 33.79 -8.40
CA ASN A 79 10.60 33.41 -9.24
C ASN A 79 10.26 32.19 -10.13
N ALA A 80 8.98 31.92 -10.34
CA ALA A 80 8.50 30.75 -11.05
C ALA A 80 8.83 30.78 -12.54
N CYS A 81 9.07 29.61 -13.12
CA CYS A 81 9.41 29.42 -14.51
C CYS A 81 8.42 28.50 -15.23
N VAL A 82 7.81 28.96 -16.31
CA VAL A 82 6.97 28.16 -17.19
C VAL A 82 7.63 28.14 -18.56
N SER A 83 7.98 26.97 -19.11
CA SER A 83 8.80 26.88 -20.32
C SER A 83 8.34 25.81 -21.31
N ASP A 84 9.04 25.72 -22.43
CA ASP A 84 8.81 24.80 -23.53
C ASP A 84 7.42 24.94 -24.16
N MET A 85 6.57 23.95 -24.04
CA MET A 85 5.18 23.95 -24.50
C MET A 85 4.18 23.77 -23.37
N ALA A 86 4.60 24.03 -22.14
CA ALA A 86 3.75 23.88 -20.95
C ALA A 86 2.52 24.78 -21.01
N SER A 87 1.45 24.36 -20.40
CA SER A 87 0.17 25.08 -20.35
C SER A 87 -0.34 25.22 -18.92
N VAL A 88 -0.61 26.46 -18.50
CA VAL A 88 -1.18 26.78 -17.19
C VAL A 88 -2.48 27.51 -17.41
N CYS A 89 -3.59 27.04 -16.87
CA CYS A 89 -4.92 27.59 -17.15
C CYS A 89 -5.91 27.46 -16.00
N ASP A 90 -7.15 27.86 -16.27
CA ASP A 90 -8.26 27.93 -15.29
C ASP A 90 -7.94 28.92 -14.16
N LYS A 91 -7.75 28.47 -12.94
CA LYS A 91 -7.36 29.31 -11.77
C LYS A 91 -6.05 28.83 -11.15
N ALA A 92 -5.21 28.19 -11.94
CA ALA A 92 -3.94 27.67 -11.46
C ALA A 92 -3.00 28.81 -11.03
N PHE A 93 -2.31 28.60 -9.93
CA PHE A 93 -1.39 29.56 -9.32
C PHE A 93 0.00 28.95 -9.25
N ILE A 94 1.00 29.61 -9.84
CA ILE A 94 2.38 29.15 -9.86
C ILE A 94 3.25 30.20 -9.19
N GLU A 95 3.94 29.84 -8.12
CA GLU A 95 4.74 30.78 -7.32
C GLU A 95 6.07 30.19 -6.83
N GLY A 96 6.81 30.98 -6.05
CA GLY A 96 8.09 30.57 -5.50
C GLY A 96 9.14 30.36 -6.59
N TYR A 97 9.85 29.27 -6.54
CA TYR A 97 10.82 28.82 -7.57
C TYR A 97 10.25 27.65 -8.39
N ALA A 98 8.94 27.47 -8.40
CA ALA A 98 8.28 26.38 -9.10
C ALA A 98 8.62 26.38 -10.61
N ARG A 99 8.77 25.18 -11.17
CA ARG A 99 9.09 24.96 -12.60
C ARG A 99 7.99 24.12 -13.25
N VAL A 100 7.43 24.62 -14.34
CA VAL A 100 6.48 23.89 -15.18
C VAL A 100 7.02 23.87 -16.60
N SER A 101 7.37 22.69 -17.14
CA SER A 101 8.07 22.57 -18.42
C SER A 101 7.61 21.39 -19.26
N GLY A 102 8.20 21.22 -20.45
CA GLY A 102 7.85 20.18 -21.41
C GLY A 102 6.47 20.40 -22.02
N LEU A 103 5.62 19.40 -22.00
CA LEU A 103 4.21 19.43 -22.41
C LEU A 103 3.27 19.40 -21.20
N ALA A 104 3.79 19.72 -20.02
CA ALA A 104 3.04 19.66 -18.77
C ALA A 104 1.83 20.58 -18.78
N ARG A 105 0.75 20.16 -18.17
CA ARG A 105 -0.46 20.95 -17.99
C ARG A 105 -0.84 21.08 -16.52
N VAL A 106 -0.95 22.31 -16.07
CA VAL A 106 -1.48 22.65 -14.72
C VAL A 106 -2.80 23.39 -14.89
N SER A 107 -3.85 22.95 -14.21
CA SER A 107 -5.20 23.49 -14.41
C SER A 107 -6.08 23.38 -13.15
N GLY A 108 -7.32 23.84 -13.24
CA GLY A 108 -8.25 23.89 -12.12
C GLY A 108 -7.80 24.89 -11.05
N ASN A 109 -8.03 24.58 -9.78
CA ASN A 109 -7.58 25.38 -8.63
C ASN A 109 -6.23 24.89 -8.09
N SER A 110 -5.31 24.48 -8.98
CA SER A 110 -3.99 23.99 -8.57
C SER A 110 -3.11 25.13 -8.05
N CYS A 111 -2.35 24.87 -6.99
CA CYS A 111 -1.28 25.74 -6.51
C CYS A 111 0.04 24.97 -6.58
N ILE A 112 1.02 25.51 -7.29
CA ILE A 112 2.35 24.94 -7.45
C ILE A 112 3.34 25.95 -6.87
N ALA A 113 4.00 25.59 -5.80
CA ALA A 113 4.80 26.53 -5.02
C ALA A 113 6.20 26.00 -4.68
N ASP A 114 6.98 26.83 -4.03
CA ASP A 114 8.34 26.57 -3.55
C ASP A 114 9.27 26.10 -4.69
N ASN A 115 9.91 24.95 -4.57
CA ASN A 115 10.83 24.39 -5.58
C ASN A 115 10.19 23.23 -6.39
N ALA A 116 8.87 23.13 -6.41
CA ALA A 116 8.17 22.04 -7.10
C ALA A 116 8.46 22.00 -8.61
N ILE A 117 8.66 20.82 -9.16
CA ILE A 117 8.95 20.61 -10.57
C ILE A 117 7.86 19.74 -11.21
N ILE A 118 7.23 20.28 -12.26
CA ILE A 118 6.24 19.55 -13.07
C ILE A 118 6.72 19.59 -14.51
N CYS A 119 7.03 18.44 -15.09
CA CYS A 119 7.60 18.40 -16.44
C CYS A 119 7.09 17.22 -17.29
N ASP A 120 7.67 17.08 -18.47
CA ASP A 120 7.30 16.11 -19.51
C ASP A 120 5.85 16.27 -19.99
N ASN A 121 5.03 15.22 -19.88
CA ASN A 121 3.60 15.23 -20.24
C ASN A 121 2.69 15.18 -19.00
N ALA A 122 3.19 15.56 -17.83
CA ALA A 122 2.46 15.52 -16.57
C ALA A 122 1.21 16.41 -16.60
N ARG A 123 0.16 15.97 -15.96
CA ARG A 123 -1.08 16.71 -15.84
C ARG A 123 -1.46 16.83 -14.38
N VAL A 124 -1.57 18.06 -13.91
CA VAL A 124 -1.92 18.39 -12.53
C VAL A 124 -3.19 19.25 -12.55
N LYS A 125 -4.20 18.82 -11.79
CA LYS A 125 -5.48 19.51 -11.75
C LYS A 125 -6.06 19.54 -10.32
N ASP A 126 -6.56 20.68 -9.89
CA ASP A 126 -7.20 20.90 -8.58
C ASP A 126 -6.32 20.37 -7.41
N THR A 127 -5.00 20.53 -7.50
CA THR A 127 -3.98 19.87 -6.67
C THR A 127 -3.05 20.92 -6.04
N GLN A 128 -2.66 20.69 -4.78
CA GLN A 128 -1.68 21.50 -4.08
C GLN A 128 -0.30 20.80 -4.15
N VAL A 129 0.72 21.49 -4.67
CA VAL A 129 2.07 20.96 -4.84
C VAL A 129 3.06 21.98 -4.26
N TYR A 130 3.76 21.63 -3.20
CA TYR A 130 4.67 22.56 -2.51
C TYR A 130 5.90 21.85 -1.90
N ASN A 131 6.91 22.60 -1.47
CA ASN A 131 8.27 22.18 -1.16
C ASN A 131 9.05 21.74 -2.42
N GLU A 132 9.56 20.51 -2.50
CA GLU A 132 10.47 20.07 -3.57
C GLU A 132 10.00 18.82 -4.32
N PRO A 133 8.69 18.59 -4.50
CA PRO A 133 8.24 17.39 -5.19
C PRO A 133 8.53 17.42 -6.69
N LEU A 134 8.65 16.23 -7.27
CA LEU A 134 8.90 16.01 -8.69
C LEU A 134 7.75 15.24 -9.34
N ILE A 135 7.03 15.86 -10.29
CA ILE A 135 5.94 15.22 -11.04
C ILE A 135 6.30 15.22 -12.53
N LEU A 136 6.54 14.05 -13.10
CA LEU A 136 7.03 13.92 -14.47
C LEU A 136 6.46 12.73 -15.23
N GLY A 137 6.91 12.53 -16.47
CA GLY A 137 6.43 11.49 -17.36
C GLY A 137 5.03 11.78 -17.89
N CYS A 138 4.14 10.80 -17.84
CA CYS A 138 2.73 10.95 -18.19
C CYS A 138 1.81 10.92 -16.96
N ALA A 139 2.34 11.31 -15.81
CA ALA A 139 1.61 11.29 -14.54
C ALA A 139 0.37 12.19 -14.60
N ARG A 140 -0.71 11.73 -14.01
CA ARG A 140 -1.96 12.48 -13.86
C ARG A 140 -2.30 12.58 -12.38
N VAL A 141 -2.27 13.80 -11.85
CA VAL A 141 -2.53 14.07 -10.44
C VAL A 141 -3.73 15.01 -10.33
N GLU A 142 -4.74 14.60 -9.64
CA GLU A 142 -5.99 15.37 -9.52
C GLU A 142 -6.50 15.35 -8.08
N LYS A 143 -6.97 16.49 -7.59
CA LYS A 143 -7.57 16.69 -6.25
C LYS A 143 -6.72 16.17 -5.09
N SER A 144 -5.42 16.34 -5.17
CA SER A 144 -4.45 15.73 -4.28
C SER A 144 -3.57 16.78 -3.60
N GLN A 145 -2.80 16.36 -2.61
CA GLN A 145 -1.75 17.15 -2.00
C GLN A 145 -0.42 16.42 -2.14
N ILE A 146 0.57 17.08 -2.75
CA ILE A 146 1.89 16.50 -3.02
C ILE A 146 2.93 17.44 -2.44
N TYR A 147 3.74 16.97 -1.51
CA TYR A 147 4.73 17.82 -0.84
C TYR A 147 5.97 17.06 -0.34
N GLY A 148 6.88 17.76 0.36
CA GLY A 148 8.17 17.19 0.73
C GLY A 148 9.07 16.98 -0.50
N TYR A 149 9.66 15.84 -0.61
CA TYR A 149 10.51 15.40 -1.72
C TYR A 149 9.85 14.30 -2.57
N ALA A 150 8.54 14.20 -2.50
CA ALA A 150 7.77 13.15 -3.16
C ALA A 150 8.01 13.11 -4.68
N GLN A 151 8.13 11.91 -5.22
CA GLN A 151 8.38 11.69 -6.64
C GLN A 151 7.26 10.89 -7.29
N ILE A 152 6.66 11.45 -8.35
CA ILE A 152 5.57 10.81 -9.11
C ILE A 152 5.95 10.79 -10.58
N TYR A 153 6.17 9.60 -11.16
CA TYR A 153 6.64 9.50 -12.55
C TYR A 153 6.13 8.25 -13.28
N GLY A 154 6.26 8.26 -14.61
CA GLY A 154 5.70 7.21 -15.49
C GLY A 154 4.26 7.50 -15.89
N ASN A 155 3.41 6.48 -15.97
CA ASN A 155 1.99 6.60 -16.35
C ASN A 155 1.04 6.56 -15.14
N VAL A 156 1.48 7.09 -14.02
CA VAL A 156 0.76 7.06 -12.74
C VAL A 156 -0.55 7.85 -12.81
N LYS A 157 -1.54 7.37 -12.12
CA LYS A 157 -2.79 8.10 -11.86
C LYS A 157 -2.95 8.30 -10.36
N VAL A 158 -3.10 9.54 -9.94
CA VAL A 158 -3.33 9.91 -8.53
C VAL A 158 -4.61 10.74 -8.45
N PHE A 159 -5.52 10.34 -7.61
CA PHE A 159 -6.78 11.01 -7.37
C PHE A 159 -7.15 10.98 -5.88
N GLU A 160 -7.42 12.13 -5.28
CA GLU A 160 -7.80 12.27 -3.87
C GLU A 160 -6.80 11.57 -2.93
N ALA A 161 -5.50 11.95 -3.01
CA ALA A 161 -4.42 11.39 -2.22
C ALA A 161 -3.50 12.45 -1.61
N GLU A 162 -2.84 12.09 -0.53
CA GLU A 162 -1.72 12.83 0.05
C GLU A 162 -0.45 12.00 -0.14
N ILE A 163 0.55 12.54 -0.86
CA ILE A 163 1.84 11.88 -1.12
C ILE A 163 2.93 12.87 -0.70
N TYR A 164 3.75 12.47 0.25
CA TYR A 164 4.69 13.41 0.85
C TYR A 164 5.96 12.74 1.38
N ASP A 165 6.83 13.53 2.02
CA ASP A 165 8.18 13.15 2.42
C ASP A 165 9.01 12.65 1.23
N GLU A 166 9.65 11.51 1.30
CA GLU A 166 10.48 10.92 0.22
C GLU A 166 9.73 9.82 -0.57
N ALA A 167 8.41 9.79 -0.48
CA ALA A 167 7.59 8.75 -1.12
C ALA A 167 7.72 8.73 -2.65
N GLU A 168 7.80 7.54 -3.22
CA GLU A 168 7.90 7.33 -4.65
C GLU A 168 6.66 6.59 -5.21
N VAL A 169 6.02 7.16 -6.23
CA VAL A 169 4.91 6.52 -6.95
C VAL A 169 5.22 6.50 -8.44
N TYR A 170 5.41 5.31 -9.02
CA TYR A 170 5.87 5.24 -10.41
C TYR A 170 5.35 4.04 -11.21
N GLY A 171 5.79 3.94 -12.47
CA GLY A 171 5.33 2.91 -13.40
C GLY A 171 3.94 3.18 -13.94
N ASN A 172 3.01 2.27 -13.76
CA ASN A 172 1.60 2.36 -14.13
C ASN A 172 0.68 2.32 -12.90
N ALA A 173 1.19 2.70 -11.73
CA ALA A 173 0.45 2.64 -10.47
C ALA A 173 -0.82 3.53 -10.51
N SER A 174 -1.84 3.10 -9.80
CA SER A 174 -3.10 3.82 -9.66
C SER A 174 -3.45 4.04 -8.20
N ILE A 175 -3.45 5.29 -7.78
CA ILE A 175 -3.78 5.73 -6.43
C ILE A 175 -5.12 6.46 -6.48
N SER A 176 -6.10 6.06 -5.67
CA SER A 176 -7.40 6.69 -5.70
C SER A 176 -8.08 6.67 -4.33
N GLY A 177 -8.19 7.82 -3.70
CA GLY A 177 -9.03 7.98 -2.50
C GLY A 177 -10.51 7.84 -2.84
N ASN A 178 -11.32 7.56 -1.81
CA ASN A 178 -12.79 7.58 -1.81
C ASN A 178 -13.51 7.03 -3.06
N THR A 179 -13.08 5.86 -3.56
CA THR A 179 -13.68 5.25 -4.76
C THR A 179 -15.12 4.79 -4.58
N ILE A 180 -15.58 4.62 -3.35
CA ILE A 180 -16.88 4.03 -3.03
C ILE A 180 -17.83 5.00 -2.31
N GLY A 181 -17.42 6.24 -2.06
CA GLY A 181 -18.25 7.24 -1.37
C GLY A 181 -18.58 6.90 0.10
N ILE A 182 -17.78 6.06 0.74
CA ILE A 182 -18.06 5.54 2.10
C ILE A 182 -17.72 6.57 3.19
N SER A 183 -16.77 7.46 2.96
CA SER A 183 -16.33 8.47 3.93
C SER A 183 -15.65 9.63 3.24
N GLU A 184 -15.96 10.86 3.65
CA GLU A 184 -15.25 12.06 3.20
C GLU A 184 -13.74 12.05 3.55
N ASN A 185 -13.31 11.16 4.43
CA ASN A 185 -11.93 11.03 4.92
C ASN A 185 -11.18 9.81 4.36
N ALA A 186 -11.68 9.15 3.32
CA ALA A 186 -11.02 7.99 2.71
C ALA A 186 -9.91 8.42 1.73
N ILE A 187 -8.98 9.27 2.19
CA ILE A 187 -7.82 9.75 1.44
C ILE A 187 -6.70 8.72 1.55
N VAL A 188 -6.11 8.34 0.42
CA VAL A 188 -4.88 7.53 0.42
C VAL A 188 -3.71 8.37 0.86
N LYS A 189 -2.91 7.86 1.80
CA LYS A 189 -1.67 8.52 2.27
C LYS A 189 -0.45 7.66 1.96
N ILE A 190 0.54 8.23 1.30
CA ILE A 190 1.82 7.58 0.99
C ILE A 190 2.93 8.54 1.43
N PHE A 191 3.76 8.13 2.36
CA PHE A 191 4.77 9.02 2.95
C PHE A 191 5.99 8.26 3.48
N ASP A 192 6.93 8.97 4.10
CA ASP A 192 8.27 8.49 4.41
C ASP A 192 8.99 8.04 3.13
N GLU A 193 9.63 6.89 3.12
CA GLU A 193 10.33 6.30 1.97
C GLU A 193 9.48 5.25 1.21
N ALA A 194 8.16 5.26 1.42
CA ALA A 194 7.25 4.28 0.85
C ALA A 194 7.21 4.31 -0.67
N LYS A 195 7.12 3.13 -1.30
CA LYS A 195 7.12 3.00 -2.76
C LYS A 195 5.90 2.25 -3.28
N VAL A 196 5.22 2.85 -4.25
CA VAL A 196 4.11 2.20 -4.96
C VAL A 196 4.39 2.22 -6.46
N PHE A 197 4.55 1.05 -7.08
CA PHE A 197 5.00 0.99 -8.46
C PHE A 197 4.46 -0.21 -9.25
N GLY A 198 4.99 -0.42 -10.45
CA GLY A 198 4.47 -1.44 -11.36
C GLY A 198 3.07 -1.08 -11.84
N SER A 199 2.13 -1.98 -11.70
CA SER A 199 0.70 -1.79 -12.00
C SER A 199 -0.16 -1.86 -10.74
N ALA A 200 0.43 -1.59 -9.58
CA ALA A 200 -0.23 -1.65 -8.29
C ALA A 200 -1.41 -0.67 -8.20
N LYS A 201 -2.42 -1.08 -7.46
CA LYS A 201 -3.61 -0.26 -7.19
C LYS A 201 -3.77 -0.07 -5.69
N VAL A 202 -3.82 1.18 -5.26
CA VAL A 202 -4.03 1.56 -3.86
C VAL A 202 -5.23 2.49 -3.80
N CYS A 203 -6.25 2.14 -3.04
CA CYS A 203 -7.47 2.95 -3.03
C CYS A 203 -8.17 2.99 -1.68
N ASP A 204 -9.15 3.86 -1.60
CA ASP A 204 -9.92 4.21 -0.40
C ASP A 204 -9.02 4.88 0.67
N GLY A 205 -9.10 4.54 1.94
CA GLY A 205 -8.34 5.16 3.03
C GLY A 205 -7.03 4.46 3.39
N VAL A 206 -6.34 3.83 2.42
CA VAL A 206 -5.08 3.11 2.66
C VAL A 206 -3.97 4.07 3.08
N THR A 207 -3.19 3.65 4.07
CA THR A 207 -1.95 4.32 4.49
C THR A 207 -0.75 3.43 4.15
N VAL A 208 0.26 3.99 3.48
CA VAL A 208 1.52 3.33 3.15
C VAL A 208 2.66 4.21 3.66
N SER A 209 3.53 3.69 4.51
CA SER A 209 4.59 4.50 5.13
C SER A 209 5.86 3.71 5.44
N CYS A 210 6.87 4.39 5.96
CA CYS A 210 8.22 3.86 6.17
C CYS A 210 8.81 3.35 4.84
N ASP A 211 9.48 2.19 4.85
CA ASP A 211 10.09 1.58 3.65
C ASP A 211 9.15 0.59 2.94
N ALA A 212 7.85 0.67 3.21
CA ALA A 212 6.87 -0.27 2.66
C ALA A 212 6.77 -0.19 1.14
N GLN A 213 6.62 -1.32 0.49
CA GLN A 213 6.56 -1.43 -0.96
C GLN A 213 5.30 -2.17 -1.42
N ILE A 214 4.58 -1.56 -2.37
CA ILE A 214 3.43 -2.18 -3.04
C ILE A 214 3.70 -2.15 -4.54
N TYR A 215 3.81 -3.30 -5.18
CA TYR A 215 4.23 -3.33 -6.58
C TYR A 215 3.60 -4.46 -7.41
N ASP A 216 4.07 -4.64 -8.63
CA ASP A 216 3.50 -5.53 -9.65
C ASP A 216 2.02 -5.24 -9.91
N SER A 217 1.12 -6.18 -9.67
CA SER A 217 -0.32 -6.04 -9.84
C SER A 217 -1.09 -6.09 -8.53
N ALA A 218 -0.41 -5.83 -7.41
CA ALA A 218 -1.00 -5.85 -6.09
C ALA A 218 -2.16 -4.86 -5.96
N TYR A 219 -3.19 -5.25 -5.22
CA TYR A 219 -4.39 -4.44 -4.99
C TYR A 219 -4.66 -4.26 -3.51
N VAL A 220 -4.46 -3.06 -3.00
CA VAL A 220 -4.67 -2.70 -1.59
C VAL A 220 -5.79 -1.68 -1.48
N LYS A 221 -6.78 -1.94 -0.63
CA LYS A 221 -7.94 -1.06 -0.45
C LYS A 221 -8.49 -1.06 0.98
N GLY A 222 -9.47 -0.18 1.19
CA GLY A 222 -10.13 0.02 2.48
C GLY A 222 -9.29 0.92 3.39
N PHE A 223 -9.33 0.68 4.69
CA PHE A 223 -8.54 1.42 5.68
C PHE A 223 -7.31 0.63 6.13
N SER A 224 -6.69 -0.05 5.17
CA SER A 224 -5.51 -0.88 5.44
C SER A 224 -4.27 -0.02 5.68
N ALA A 225 -3.41 -0.47 6.59
CA ALA A 225 -2.13 0.19 6.91
C ALA A 225 -0.96 -0.74 6.59
N ILE A 226 -0.06 -0.29 5.72
CA ILE A 226 1.12 -1.02 5.26
C ILE A 226 2.34 -0.18 5.65
N TYR A 227 3.20 -0.69 6.52
CA TYR A 227 4.33 0.08 7.04
C TYR A 227 5.53 -0.79 7.46
N GLY A 228 6.62 -0.15 7.91
CA GLY A 228 7.91 -0.83 8.11
C GLY A 228 8.52 -1.21 6.76
N ASN A 229 9.13 -2.37 6.67
CA ASN A 229 9.73 -2.91 5.44
C ASN A 229 8.77 -3.87 4.70
N ALA A 230 7.47 -3.78 4.96
CA ALA A 230 6.48 -4.71 4.42
C ALA A 230 6.43 -4.67 2.89
N LYS A 231 6.28 -5.83 2.26
CA LYS A 231 6.20 -5.97 0.81
C LYS A 231 4.91 -6.64 0.38
N ILE A 232 4.20 -6.00 -0.54
CA ILE A 232 2.96 -6.51 -1.14
C ILE A 232 3.15 -6.53 -2.64
N HIS A 233 3.13 -7.69 -3.27
CA HIS A 233 3.42 -7.78 -4.70
C HIS A 233 2.67 -8.90 -5.44
N ASP A 234 3.07 -9.17 -6.67
CA ASP A 234 2.38 -10.04 -7.61
C ASP A 234 0.91 -9.65 -7.81
N SER A 235 -0.01 -10.54 -7.50
CA SER A 235 -1.46 -10.31 -7.59
C SER A 235 -2.14 -10.33 -6.22
N ALA A 236 -1.40 -10.06 -5.15
CA ALA A 236 -1.91 -10.04 -3.79
C ALA A 236 -3.01 -9.00 -3.60
N GLN A 237 -4.00 -9.34 -2.78
CA GLN A 237 -5.15 -8.49 -2.51
C GLN A 237 -5.30 -8.26 -1.01
N ILE A 238 -5.29 -7.01 -0.60
CA ILE A 238 -5.50 -6.60 0.79
C ILE A 238 -6.71 -5.69 0.87
N SER A 239 -7.57 -5.92 1.85
CA SER A 239 -8.78 -5.11 2.02
C SER A 239 -9.27 -5.03 3.47
N GLY A 240 -10.18 -4.11 3.75
CA GLY A 240 -10.73 -3.88 5.09
C GLY A 240 -9.84 -2.99 5.94
N ASN A 241 -9.66 -3.34 7.21
CA ASN A 241 -8.79 -2.63 8.17
C ASN A 241 -7.54 -3.47 8.50
N THR A 242 -6.96 -4.08 7.48
CA THR A 242 -5.79 -4.96 7.60
C THR A 242 -4.54 -4.17 7.94
N LYS A 243 -3.67 -4.73 8.79
CA LYS A 243 -2.34 -4.17 9.07
C LYS A 243 -1.27 -5.13 8.61
N VAL A 244 -0.31 -4.64 7.83
CA VAL A 244 0.87 -5.41 7.39
C VAL A 244 2.11 -4.58 7.69
N PHE A 245 3.02 -5.11 8.50
CA PHE A 245 4.17 -4.33 8.95
C PHE A 245 5.39 -5.19 9.33
N GLY A 246 6.48 -4.52 9.74
CA GLY A 246 7.77 -5.18 9.93
C GLY A 246 8.36 -5.59 8.59
N ASP A 247 8.93 -6.77 8.51
CA ASP A 247 9.49 -7.37 7.29
C ASP A 247 8.50 -8.36 6.63
N ALA A 248 7.20 -8.22 6.87
CA ALA A 248 6.19 -9.14 6.36
C ALA A 248 6.06 -9.06 4.83
N GLU A 249 5.82 -10.20 4.19
CA GLU A 249 5.72 -10.29 2.74
C GLU A 249 4.44 -11.01 2.32
N ILE A 250 3.65 -10.36 1.44
CA ILE A 250 2.39 -10.92 0.93
C ILE A 250 2.43 -10.90 -0.59
N TYR A 251 2.32 -12.08 -1.21
CA TYR A 251 2.52 -12.21 -2.65
C TYR A 251 1.70 -13.34 -3.29
N GLY A 252 1.96 -13.61 -4.57
CA GLY A 252 1.16 -14.55 -5.34
C GLY A 252 -0.27 -14.04 -5.55
N ASN A 253 -1.25 -14.87 -5.29
CA ASN A 253 -2.68 -14.54 -5.34
C ASN A 253 -3.30 -14.47 -3.92
N ALA A 254 -2.50 -14.23 -2.90
CA ALA A 254 -2.94 -14.19 -1.51
C ALA A 254 -4.01 -13.13 -1.28
N LYS A 255 -4.99 -13.45 -0.44
CA LYS A 255 -6.08 -12.54 -0.09
C LYS A 255 -6.12 -12.32 1.41
N ILE A 256 -5.98 -11.08 1.82
CA ILE A 256 -6.01 -10.69 3.22
C ILE A 256 -7.15 -9.69 3.42
N CYS A 257 -8.00 -9.91 4.40
CA CYS A 257 -9.11 -8.99 4.61
C CYS A 257 -9.57 -8.87 6.06
N ASN A 258 -10.49 -7.94 6.27
CA ASN A 258 -11.11 -7.57 7.54
C ASN A 258 -10.10 -6.87 8.47
N TYR A 259 -9.79 -7.45 9.63
CA TYR A 259 -8.92 -6.87 10.67
C TYR A 259 -7.64 -7.70 10.88
N ALA A 260 -7.26 -8.52 9.90
CA ALA A 260 -6.07 -9.34 10.00
C ALA A 260 -4.82 -8.49 10.20
N GLN A 261 -3.89 -8.99 11.02
CA GLN A 261 -2.60 -8.37 11.25
C GLN A 261 -1.48 -9.35 10.90
N ILE A 262 -0.57 -8.93 10.03
CA ILE A 262 0.54 -9.75 9.55
C ILE A 262 1.83 -8.94 9.74
N PHE A 263 2.77 -9.47 10.52
CA PHE A 263 3.97 -8.72 10.87
C PHE A 263 5.19 -9.60 11.20
N GLY A 264 6.29 -8.95 11.60
CA GLY A 264 7.57 -9.63 11.74
C GLY A 264 8.13 -10.02 10.38
N LYS A 265 8.49 -11.27 10.18
CA LYS A 265 8.95 -11.84 8.89
C LYS A 265 7.93 -12.83 8.33
N ALA A 266 6.67 -12.68 8.71
CA ALA A 266 5.61 -13.58 8.26
C ALA A 266 5.40 -13.49 6.74
N GLN A 267 5.14 -14.64 6.11
CA GLN A 267 4.88 -14.71 4.68
C GLN A 267 3.52 -15.33 4.40
N VAL A 268 2.74 -14.68 3.53
CA VAL A 268 1.42 -15.17 3.10
C VAL A 268 1.37 -15.14 1.58
N TYR A 269 1.29 -16.31 0.94
CA TYR A 269 1.47 -16.38 -0.51
C TYR A 269 0.65 -17.48 -1.19
N ASP A 270 0.90 -17.70 -2.48
CA ASP A 270 0.12 -18.55 -3.38
C ASP A 270 -1.37 -18.13 -3.44
N ASN A 271 -2.30 -19.04 -3.24
CA ASN A 271 -3.75 -18.79 -3.25
C ASN A 271 -4.33 -18.73 -1.84
N SER A 272 -3.53 -18.45 -0.85
CA SER A 272 -3.95 -18.44 0.55
C SER A 272 -4.96 -17.32 0.85
N ASN A 273 -5.79 -17.55 1.86
CA ASN A 273 -6.81 -16.58 2.28
C ASN A 273 -6.76 -16.41 3.79
N VAL A 274 -6.49 -15.18 4.23
CA VAL A 274 -6.46 -14.80 5.65
C VAL A 274 -7.52 -13.75 5.92
N HIS A 275 -8.37 -13.98 6.92
CA HIS A 275 -9.45 -13.06 7.22
C HIS A 275 -9.81 -12.99 8.71
N GLY A 276 -10.78 -12.17 9.06
CA GLY A 276 -11.21 -11.98 10.46
C GLY A 276 -10.23 -11.11 11.23
N ASN A 277 -9.94 -11.49 12.46
CA ASN A 277 -8.97 -10.86 13.35
C ASN A 277 -7.71 -11.75 13.50
N ALA A 278 -7.35 -12.48 12.46
CA ALA A 278 -6.20 -13.37 12.50
C ALA A 278 -4.89 -12.58 12.74
N LEU A 279 -4.05 -13.13 13.60
CA LEU A 279 -2.76 -12.58 13.99
C LEU A 279 -1.64 -13.52 13.51
N ILE A 280 -0.80 -13.07 12.57
CA ILE A 280 0.23 -13.88 11.94
C ILE A 280 1.55 -13.13 12.04
N TYR A 281 2.53 -13.71 12.73
CA TYR A 281 3.77 -12.98 13.01
C TYR A 281 5.02 -13.85 13.13
N ASN A 282 6.14 -13.21 13.43
CA ASN A 282 7.48 -13.80 13.44
C ASN A 282 7.83 -14.40 12.07
N ASN A 283 8.18 -15.68 11.96
CA ASN A 283 8.56 -16.33 10.72
C ASN A 283 7.44 -17.25 10.17
N ALA A 284 6.21 -17.08 10.62
CA ALA A 284 5.09 -17.93 10.22
C ALA A 284 4.83 -17.85 8.70
N GLN A 285 4.51 -18.99 8.07
CA GLN A 285 4.22 -19.05 6.65
C GLN A 285 2.86 -19.67 6.38
N ILE A 286 2.08 -19.00 5.52
CA ILE A 286 0.78 -19.49 5.06
C ILE A 286 0.77 -19.50 3.54
N TYR A 287 0.60 -20.69 2.94
CA TYR A 287 0.69 -20.81 1.49
C TYR A 287 -0.18 -21.93 0.90
N GLY A 288 -0.07 -22.15 -0.40
CA GLY A 288 -0.94 -23.06 -1.12
C GLY A 288 -2.35 -22.52 -1.23
N ASN A 289 -3.36 -23.30 -0.88
CA ASN A 289 -4.76 -22.91 -0.83
C ASN A 289 -5.28 -22.79 0.62
N ALA A 290 -4.38 -22.54 1.58
CA ALA A 290 -4.71 -22.48 2.99
C ALA A 290 -5.71 -21.36 3.30
N LYS A 291 -6.59 -21.63 4.26
CA LYS A 291 -7.58 -20.65 4.74
C LYS A 291 -7.46 -20.47 6.24
N VAL A 292 -7.22 -19.24 6.65
CA VAL A 292 -7.06 -18.84 8.05
C VAL A 292 -8.05 -17.75 8.38
N GLY A 293 -8.76 -17.87 9.48
CA GLY A 293 -9.77 -16.85 9.79
C GLY A 293 -10.19 -16.79 11.25
N ASN A 294 -11.08 -15.84 11.55
CA ASN A 294 -11.54 -15.50 12.88
C ASN A 294 -10.43 -14.94 13.77
N TYR A 295 -10.19 -15.48 14.97
CA TYR A 295 -9.21 -14.99 15.96
C TYR A 295 -7.98 -15.88 16.07
N VAL A 296 -7.60 -16.54 14.97
CA VAL A 296 -6.46 -17.45 14.93
C VAL A 296 -5.16 -16.70 15.16
N ILE A 297 -4.28 -17.30 15.96
CA ILE A 297 -2.91 -16.82 16.19
C ILE A 297 -1.93 -17.84 15.60
N ILE A 298 -1.07 -17.38 14.68
CA ILE A 298 -0.02 -18.18 14.05
C ILE A 298 1.30 -17.44 14.20
N SER A 299 2.27 -18.08 14.83
CA SER A 299 3.54 -17.43 15.13
C SER A 299 4.74 -18.35 15.06
N GLU A 300 5.90 -17.82 15.38
CA GLU A 300 7.21 -18.46 15.31
C GLU A 300 7.49 -18.98 13.90
N ASN A 301 7.82 -20.26 13.75
CA ASN A 301 8.13 -20.89 12.46
C ASN A 301 6.97 -21.75 11.94
N ALA A 302 5.75 -21.52 12.43
CA ALA A 302 4.60 -22.34 12.08
C ALA A 302 4.27 -22.29 10.58
N LEU A 303 3.94 -23.44 10.00
CA LEU A 303 3.66 -23.62 8.58
C LEU A 303 2.22 -24.09 8.38
N ILE A 304 1.42 -23.31 7.63
CA ILE A 304 0.06 -23.68 7.25
C ILE A 304 -0.04 -23.72 5.73
N TYR A 305 -0.25 -24.90 5.14
CA TYR A 305 -0.22 -25.02 3.68
C TYR A 305 -1.15 -26.10 3.11
N GLY A 306 -1.07 -26.32 1.81
CA GLY A 306 -1.98 -27.23 1.11
C GLY A 306 -3.39 -26.65 1.05
N ASN A 307 -4.40 -27.43 1.41
CA ASN A 307 -5.79 -27.02 1.54
C ASN A 307 -6.24 -26.87 3.00
N ALA A 308 -5.30 -26.67 3.91
CA ALA A 308 -5.57 -26.58 5.34
C ALA A 308 -6.52 -25.42 5.69
N LYS A 309 -7.37 -25.66 6.68
CA LYS A 309 -8.33 -24.70 7.17
C LYS A 309 -8.16 -24.50 8.67
N VAL A 310 -7.84 -23.29 9.10
CA VAL A 310 -7.62 -22.94 10.51
C VAL A 310 -8.55 -21.80 10.88
N PHE A 311 -9.44 -22.03 11.84
CA PHE A 311 -10.46 -21.07 12.25
C PHE A 311 -10.67 -21.04 13.77
N GLY A 312 -11.61 -20.22 14.24
CA GLY A 312 -11.94 -20.07 15.66
C GLY A 312 -10.92 -19.22 16.39
N ASN A 313 -10.51 -19.66 17.56
CA ASN A 313 -9.47 -19.06 18.40
C ASN A 313 -8.22 -19.96 18.43
N ALA A 314 -7.99 -20.74 17.39
CA ALA A 314 -6.88 -21.70 17.35
C ALA A 314 -5.52 -20.98 17.46
N ARG A 315 -4.59 -21.62 18.15
CA ARG A 315 -3.23 -21.11 18.36
C ARG A 315 -2.22 -22.10 17.80
N ILE A 316 -1.44 -21.65 16.84
CA ILE A 316 -0.42 -22.46 16.14
C ILE A 316 0.89 -21.73 16.28
N ARG A 317 1.91 -22.36 16.88
CA ARG A 317 3.21 -21.70 17.07
C ARG A 317 4.37 -22.69 16.98
N ASP A 318 5.57 -22.19 17.21
CA ASP A 318 6.82 -22.92 17.16
C ASP A 318 7.09 -23.51 15.75
N ASP A 319 7.47 -24.74 15.62
CA ASP A 319 7.71 -25.43 14.33
C ASP A 319 6.52 -26.28 13.88
N ALA A 320 5.32 -25.99 14.39
CA ALA A 320 4.09 -26.72 14.08
C ALA A 320 3.75 -26.67 12.58
N ARG A 321 3.26 -27.78 12.04
CA ARG A 321 2.92 -27.89 10.61
C ARG A 321 1.51 -28.42 10.40
N ILE A 322 0.69 -27.67 9.68
CA ILE A 322 -0.69 -28.02 9.36
C ILE A 322 -0.86 -27.99 7.85
N TYR A 323 -1.14 -29.14 7.24
CA TYR A 323 -1.15 -29.21 5.79
C TYR A 323 -2.15 -30.22 5.21
N ASP A 324 -2.16 -30.40 3.91
CA ASP A 324 -3.13 -31.18 3.15
C ASP A 324 -4.57 -30.67 3.32
N ASN A 325 -5.54 -31.51 3.63
CA ASN A 325 -6.95 -31.14 3.76
C ASN A 325 -7.39 -31.00 5.23
N THR A 326 -6.45 -30.73 6.12
CA THR A 326 -6.71 -30.62 7.56
C THR A 326 -7.69 -29.53 7.93
N LYS A 327 -8.34 -29.73 9.08
CA LYS A 327 -9.18 -28.71 9.71
C LYS A 327 -8.78 -28.54 11.16
N VAL A 328 -8.46 -27.33 11.55
CA VAL A 328 -8.19 -26.91 12.93
C VAL A 328 -9.13 -25.80 13.28
N TYR A 329 -9.88 -25.92 14.37
CA TYR A 329 -10.87 -24.90 14.71
C TYR A 329 -11.14 -24.82 16.22
N ASP A 330 -12.05 -23.95 16.62
CA ASP A 330 -12.36 -23.61 18.00
C ASP A 330 -11.13 -23.09 18.76
N ASN A 331 -10.80 -23.62 19.93
CA ASN A 331 -9.68 -23.20 20.78
C ASN A 331 -8.47 -24.13 20.68
N ALA A 332 -8.35 -24.93 19.63
CA ALA A 332 -7.28 -25.90 19.44
C ALA A 332 -5.89 -25.24 19.53
N GLN A 333 -4.96 -25.91 20.21
CA GLN A 333 -3.60 -25.43 20.43
C GLN A 333 -2.60 -26.45 19.87
N ILE A 334 -1.72 -26.01 18.94
CA ILE A 334 -0.76 -26.89 18.28
C ILE A 334 0.60 -26.20 18.31
N TYR A 335 1.53 -26.79 19.06
CA TYR A 335 2.81 -26.19 19.41
C TYR A 335 3.99 -27.12 19.11
N ASP A 336 5.19 -26.64 19.34
CA ASP A 336 6.44 -27.37 19.16
C ASP A 336 6.61 -27.88 17.71
N ASN A 337 6.94 -29.16 17.55
CA ASN A 337 7.11 -29.81 16.24
C ASN A 337 5.87 -30.62 15.80
N ALA A 338 4.72 -30.37 16.38
CA ALA A 338 3.51 -31.13 16.12
C ALA A 338 3.07 -31.02 14.65
N LYS A 339 2.54 -32.10 14.10
CA LYS A 339 2.11 -32.16 12.69
C LYS A 339 0.69 -32.67 12.56
N VAL A 340 -0.13 -31.94 11.81
CA VAL A 340 -1.51 -32.30 11.47
C VAL A 340 -1.64 -32.31 9.95
N PHE A 341 -1.96 -33.47 9.37
CA PHE A 341 -2.00 -33.61 7.91
C PHE A 341 -3.02 -34.63 7.40
N GLY A 342 -3.07 -34.84 6.10
CA GLY A 342 -4.10 -35.69 5.47
C GLY A 342 -5.50 -35.06 5.57
N ASN A 343 -6.45 -35.77 6.14
CA ASN A 343 -7.82 -35.29 6.37
C ASN A 343 -8.14 -35.10 7.86
N ALA A 344 -7.12 -34.97 8.71
CA ALA A 344 -7.26 -34.87 10.15
C ALA A 344 -8.02 -33.64 10.61
N GLN A 345 -8.64 -33.75 11.77
CA GLN A 345 -9.38 -32.66 12.40
C GLN A 345 -8.96 -32.48 13.86
N VAL A 346 -8.68 -31.25 14.28
CA VAL A 346 -8.34 -30.89 15.66
C VAL A 346 -9.23 -29.72 16.08
N PHE A 347 -9.99 -29.87 17.15
CA PHE A 347 -10.99 -28.87 17.50
C PHE A 347 -11.33 -28.85 19.00
N GLU A 348 -12.24 -27.97 19.39
CA GLU A 348 -12.55 -27.65 20.79
C GLU A 348 -11.29 -27.18 21.52
N ASP A 349 -11.00 -27.69 22.72
CA ASP A 349 -9.86 -27.28 23.54
C ASP A 349 -8.66 -28.25 23.41
N ALA A 350 -8.60 -29.04 22.33
CA ALA A 350 -7.57 -30.04 22.10
C ALA A 350 -6.17 -29.40 21.97
N LYS A 351 -5.17 -30.09 22.56
CA LYS A 351 -3.77 -29.64 22.58
C LYS A 351 -2.84 -30.68 21.98
N LEU A 352 -1.97 -30.23 21.08
CA LEU A 352 -0.90 -31.04 20.48
C LEU A 352 0.45 -30.37 20.75
N LEU A 353 1.36 -31.11 21.38
CA LEU A 353 2.68 -30.64 21.82
C LEU A 353 3.77 -31.60 21.37
N GLY A 354 5.03 -31.20 21.50
CA GLY A 354 6.18 -32.05 21.17
C GLY A 354 6.26 -32.43 19.69
N ASN A 355 6.45 -33.69 19.40
CA ASN A 355 6.49 -34.22 18.05
C ASN A 355 5.21 -34.97 17.65
N ALA A 356 4.09 -34.68 18.32
CA ALA A 356 2.81 -35.33 18.09
C ALA A 356 2.38 -35.27 16.63
N LYS A 357 1.81 -36.36 16.12
CA LYS A 357 1.36 -36.46 14.72
C LYS A 357 -0.10 -36.93 14.66
N VAL A 358 -0.94 -36.15 13.98
CA VAL A 358 -2.33 -36.48 13.69
C VAL A 358 -2.54 -36.46 12.19
N PHE A 359 -2.95 -37.57 11.61
CA PHE A 359 -3.02 -37.65 10.16
C PHE A 359 -4.13 -38.59 9.65
N GLU A 360 -4.25 -38.69 8.32
CA GLU A 360 -5.32 -39.37 7.63
C GLU A 360 -6.70 -38.81 8.03
N GLY A 361 -7.61 -39.56 8.58
CA GLY A 361 -8.95 -39.11 8.98
C GLY A 361 -9.12 -38.90 10.50
N ALA A 362 -8.05 -38.93 11.27
CA ALA A 362 -8.09 -38.84 12.72
C ALA A 362 -8.73 -37.59 13.26
N LYS A 363 -9.39 -37.66 14.41
CA LYS A 363 -10.05 -36.53 15.06
C LYS A 363 -9.60 -36.42 16.51
N ILE A 364 -9.16 -35.21 16.88
CA ILE A 364 -8.75 -34.89 18.25
C ILE A 364 -9.64 -33.74 18.74
N PHE A 365 -10.35 -33.92 19.84
CA PHE A 365 -11.29 -32.92 20.32
C PHE A 365 -11.57 -33.03 21.84
N GLY A 366 -12.44 -32.21 22.40
CA GLY A 366 -12.59 -32.06 23.83
C GLY A 366 -11.37 -31.36 24.42
N ASN A 367 -10.95 -31.80 25.62
CA ASN A 367 -9.72 -31.36 26.28
C ASN A 367 -8.56 -32.34 26.03
N ALA A 368 -8.57 -33.09 24.93
CA ALA A 368 -7.58 -34.10 24.66
C ALA A 368 -6.17 -33.48 24.51
N LEU A 369 -5.18 -34.14 25.11
CA LEU A 369 -3.78 -33.74 25.07
C LEU A 369 -2.93 -34.82 24.40
N LEU A 370 -2.28 -34.48 23.31
CA LEU A 370 -1.27 -35.29 22.66
C LEU A 370 0.09 -34.63 22.85
N CYS A 371 1.07 -35.38 23.36
CA CYS A 371 2.43 -34.85 23.54
C CYS A 371 3.51 -35.85 23.18
N ASP A 372 4.77 -35.43 23.28
CA ASP A 372 5.96 -36.22 22.95
C ASP A 372 5.95 -36.69 21.47
N ASN A 373 6.00 -37.99 21.24
CA ASN A 373 5.99 -38.58 19.91
C ASN A 373 4.67 -39.30 19.56
N ALA A 374 3.60 -39.00 20.30
CA ALA A 374 2.28 -39.62 20.12
C ALA A 374 1.79 -39.54 18.66
N LYS A 375 1.17 -40.61 18.15
CA LYS A 375 0.63 -40.68 16.80
C LYS A 375 -0.82 -41.14 16.81
N VAL A 376 -1.68 -40.43 16.10
CA VAL A 376 -3.11 -40.79 15.94
C VAL A 376 -3.46 -40.70 14.45
N TYR A 377 -3.97 -41.81 13.89
CA TYR A 377 -4.28 -41.89 12.47
C TYR A 377 -5.43 -42.87 12.14
N ASP A 378 -5.68 -43.13 10.87
CA ASP A 378 -6.66 -44.10 10.34
C ASP A 378 -8.08 -43.93 10.95
N ASN A 379 -8.61 -42.72 10.93
CA ASN A 379 -9.93 -42.36 11.48
C ASN A 379 -10.11 -42.54 12.99
N ALA A 380 -9.03 -42.72 13.74
CA ALA A 380 -9.08 -42.80 15.20
C ALA A 380 -9.66 -41.49 15.81
N CYS A 381 -10.37 -41.65 16.94
CA CYS A 381 -10.90 -40.53 17.69
C CYS A 381 -10.29 -40.46 19.08
N VAL A 382 -9.71 -39.31 19.44
CA VAL A 382 -9.27 -39.01 20.81
C VAL A 382 -10.08 -37.83 21.33
N GLN A 383 -10.75 -37.99 22.43
CA GLN A 383 -11.72 -37.04 22.93
C GLN A 383 -11.72 -36.88 24.46
N HIS A 384 -12.51 -35.93 24.96
CA HIS A 384 -12.64 -35.61 26.39
C HIS A 384 -11.31 -35.17 27.03
N ASN A 385 -10.96 -35.69 28.20
CA ASN A 385 -9.71 -35.34 28.91
C ASN A 385 -8.59 -36.40 28.65
N THR A 386 -8.65 -37.08 27.51
CA THR A 386 -7.69 -38.15 27.20
C THR A 386 -6.29 -37.55 26.98
N VAL A 387 -5.29 -38.13 27.65
CA VAL A 387 -3.88 -37.78 27.50
C VAL A 387 -3.16 -38.92 26.79
N VAL A 388 -2.51 -38.61 25.65
CA VAL A 388 -1.69 -39.57 24.87
C VAL A 388 -0.27 -39.01 24.80
N ARG A 389 0.71 -39.77 25.32
CA ARG A 389 2.11 -39.31 25.44
C ARG A 389 3.12 -40.39 25.09
N GLY A 390 4.40 -40.03 25.12
CA GLY A 390 5.49 -40.94 24.75
C GLY A 390 5.42 -41.34 23.28
N ASP A 391 5.71 -42.58 23.00
CA ASP A 391 5.71 -43.16 21.64
C ASP A 391 4.38 -43.85 21.29
N PHE A 392 3.29 -43.56 22.02
CA PHE A 392 2.02 -44.23 21.80
C PHE A 392 1.45 -43.98 20.40
N VAL A 393 0.87 -45.02 19.85
CA VAL A 393 0.26 -45.04 18.52
C VAL A 393 -1.19 -45.50 18.65
N ILE A 394 -2.13 -44.65 18.18
CA ILE A 394 -3.55 -44.99 18.12
C ILE A 394 -3.91 -45.07 16.64
N ASP A 395 -4.25 -46.28 16.19
CA ASP A 395 -4.81 -46.55 14.86
C ASP A 395 -6.33 -46.76 14.97
N GLY A 396 -7.09 -46.45 13.94
CA GLY A 396 -8.57 -46.50 13.95
C GLY A 396 -9.17 -47.89 14.11
N LYS A 397 -8.39 -48.94 14.35
CA LYS A 397 -8.87 -50.31 14.47
C LYS A 397 -9.41 -50.63 15.86
N GLU A 398 -8.97 -49.93 16.90
CA GLU A 398 -9.50 -50.03 18.26
C GLU A 398 -10.36 -48.80 18.60
N MET A 399 -11.66 -48.93 18.42
CA MET A 399 -12.65 -47.89 18.71
C MET A 399 -13.00 -47.85 20.22
N ASP A 400 -12.06 -47.83 21.12
CA ASP A 400 -12.32 -47.59 22.52
C ASP A 400 -11.74 -46.23 22.96
N CYS A 401 -12.63 -45.40 23.53
CA CYS A 401 -12.28 -44.13 24.17
C CYS A 401 -11.26 -44.39 25.26
N ILE A 402 -10.01 -44.19 24.98
CA ILE A 402 -8.92 -44.42 25.93
C ILE A 402 -8.93 -43.27 26.92
N SER A 403 -9.27 -43.53 28.18
CA SER A 403 -9.05 -42.65 29.29
C SER A 403 -7.67 -42.88 29.89
N ASP A 404 -6.86 -41.81 29.93
CA ASP A 404 -5.52 -41.71 30.55
C ASP A 404 -4.49 -42.80 30.22
N ILE A 405 -3.58 -42.47 29.36
CA ILE A 405 -2.38 -43.29 29.10
C ILE A 405 -1.12 -42.50 29.48
N GLY A 406 -0.52 -42.80 30.65
CA GLY A 406 0.80 -42.35 31.06
C GLY A 406 0.84 -41.25 32.14
N ASP A 407 1.71 -41.40 33.14
CA ASP A 407 1.92 -40.46 34.26
C ASP A 407 2.94 -39.34 33.91
N ASP A 408 2.69 -38.12 34.48
CA ASP A 408 3.56 -36.96 34.64
C ASP A 408 3.99 -36.13 33.39
N CYS A 409 3.09 -35.25 32.92
CA CYS A 409 3.45 -34.03 32.20
C CYS A 409 2.62 -32.79 32.61
N ALA A 410 2.04 -32.81 33.82
CA ALA A 410 1.16 -31.72 34.27
C ALA A 410 1.91 -30.45 34.72
N ASN A 411 3.24 -30.48 34.86
CA ASN A 411 3.99 -29.43 35.55
C ASN A 411 4.87 -28.51 34.68
N ASP A 412 4.87 -28.66 33.34
CA ASP A 412 5.73 -27.84 32.49
C ASP A 412 4.98 -26.87 31.53
N ILE A 413 3.74 -26.56 31.84
CA ILE A 413 3.05 -25.45 31.16
C ILE A 413 3.25 -24.20 32.01
N GLY A 414 4.44 -23.58 31.88
CA GLY A 414 4.72 -22.28 32.46
C GLY A 414 3.76 -21.22 31.90
N ASP A 415 3.12 -20.49 32.81
CA ASP A 415 2.32 -19.29 32.55
C ASP A 415 3.23 -18.10 32.14
N ASP A 416 4.01 -18.25 31.08
CA ASP A 416 4.77 -17.13 30.53
C ASP A 416 4.07 -16.57 29.29
N ILE A 417 3.04 -15.77 29.52
CA ILE A 417 2.52 -14.83 28.51
C ILE A 417 2.45 -13.46 29.18
N GLU A 418 3.52 -12.68 29.10
CA GLU A 418 3.43 -11.23 29.17
C GLU A 418 3.18 -10.65 27.77
N PHE A 419 2.20 -9.72 27.70
CA PHE A 419 1.73 -8.99 26.52
C PHE A 419 2.73 -7.91 26.04
#